data_3ce018b43934cedc3663f941e18847e1
#
_entry.id   3ce018b43934cedc3663f941e18847e1
#
_cell.length_a   1.000
_cell.length_b   1.000
_cell.length_c   1.000
_cell.angle_alpha   90.00
_cell.angle_beta   90.00
_cell.angle_gamma   90.00
#
_symmetry.space_group_name_H-M   'P 1'
#
loop_
_entity.id
_entity.type
_entity.pdbx_description
1 polymer ?
#
loop_
_entity_poly.entity_id
_entity_poly.type
_entity_poly.pdbx_seq_one_letter_code
_entity_poly.pdbx_strand_id
1 'polypeptide(L)'
;MIFLCRYILNHKYVEESDLESEVMVPTKEAKMIIYDLMENSFVQLQELKKTVSASVPGKSVYLYHCNLETVVRAQLARTHLALANTVVRGWAEADTQARLLDKQERVEVNNAEFSALIYLRQMIWLYSR
;
A
#
# COMPACT_ATOMS: atom_id res chain seq x y z
N MET A 1 -8.34 6.72 -8.36
CA MET A 1 -7.55 6.61 -7.12
C MET A 1 -6.44 7.66 -6.99
N ILE A 2 -5.49 7.75 -7.91
CA ILE A 2 -4.34 8.69 -7.84
C ILE A 2 -4.77 10.16 -7.81
N PHE A 3 -5.74 10.55 -8.61
CA PHE A 3 -6.25 11.93 -8.67
C PHE A 3 -6.87 12.37 -7.35
N LEU A 4 -7.64 11.52 -6.70
CA LEU A 4 -8.30 11.76 -5.43
C LEU A 4 -7.29 11.95 -4.30
N CYS A 5 -6.27 11.09 -4.20
CA CYS A 5 -5.16 11.25 -3.26
C CYS A 5 -4.42 12.58 -3.46
N ARG A 6 -4.15 12.92 -4.72
CA ARG A 6 -3.44 14.15 -5.07
C ARG A 6 -4.25 15.39 -4.71
N TYR A 7 -5.57 15.35 -4.92
CA TYR A 7 -6.46 16.43 -4.54
C TYR A 7 -6.47 16.66 -3.02
N ILE A 8 -6.63 15.59 -2.23
CA ILE A 8 -6.61 15.66 -0.76
C ILE A 8 -5.26 16.16 -0.24
N LEU A 9 -4.15 15.73 -0.83
CA LEU A 9 -2.81 16.20 -0.47
C LEU A 9 -2.64 17.70 -0.68
N ASN A 10 -3.18 18.24 -1.77
CA ASN A 10 -3.03 19.66 -2.12
C ASN A 10 -3.90 20.58 -1.25
N HIS A 11 -5.09 20.12 -0.83
CA HIS A 11 -6.07 20.96 -0.12
C HIS A 11 -6.07 20.76 1.40
N LYS A 12 -5.21 19.90 1.95
CA LYS A 12 -5.06 19.56 3.38
C LYS A 12 -6.31 18.93 4.00
N TYR A 13 -7.46 19.62 3.95
CA TYR A 13 -8.75 19.17 4.46
C TYR A 13 -9.81 19.34 3.38
N VAL A 14 -10.58 18.30 3.11
CA VAL A 14 -11.56 18.27 2.03
C VAL A 14 -12.86 17.67 2.54
N GLU A 15 -14.00 18.28 2.21
CA GLU A 15 -15.32 17.71 2.46
C GLU A 15 -15.71 16.70 1.36
N GLU A 16 -16.67 15.84 1.64
CA GLU A 16 -17.19 14.87 0.69
C GLU A 16 -17.79 15.54 -0.55
N SER A 17 -18.51 16.66 -0.35
CA SER A 17 -19.10 17.48 -1.42
C SER A 17 -18.09 18.02 -2.42
N ASP A 18 -16.92 18.43 -1.93
CA ASP A 18 -15.87 19.00 -2.75
C ASP A 18 -15.18 17.92 -3.60
N LEU A 19 -15.04 16.71 -3.04
CA LEU A 19 -14.49 15.56 -3.75
C LEU A 19 -15.36 15.15 -4.95
N GLU A 20 -16.68 15.18 -4.77
CA GLU A 20 -17.62 14.84 -5.84
C GLU A 20 -17.57 15.84 -7.01
N SER A 21 -17.48 17.13 -6.68
CA SER A 21 -17.50 18.19 -7.69
C SER A 21 -16.20 18.29 -8.49
N GLU A 22 -15.05 18.13 -7.83
CA GLU A 22 -13.74 18.38 -8.42
C GLU A 22 -13.15 17.15 -9.13
N VAL A 23 -13.46 15.95 -8.65
CA VAL A 23 -12.86 14.71 -9.20
C VAL A 23 -13.69 14.15 -10.38
N MET A 24 -14.88 14.70 -10.65
CA MET A 24 -15.79 14.26 -11.72
C MET A 24 -16.08 12.75 -11.70
N VAL A 25 -16.11 12.14 -10.52
CA VAL A 25 -16.39 10.73 -10.31
C VAL A 25 -17.78 10.59 -9.71
N PRO A 26 -18.59 9.61 -10.12
CA PRO A 26 -19.88 9.36 -9.50
C PRO A 26 -19.75 9.16 -7.99
N THR A 27 -20.68 9.73 -7.21
CA THR A 27 -20.69 9.70 -5.73
C THR A 27 -20.42 8.32 -5.13
N LYS A 28 -21.04 7.28 -5.70
CA LYS A 28 -20.85 5.90 -5.22
C LYS A 28 -19.42 5.40 -5.40
N GLU A 29 -18.81 5.68 -6.53
CA GLU A 29 -17.44 5.28 -6.83
C GLU A 29 -16.44 6.08 -6.00
N ALA A 30 -16.68 7.38 -5.83
CA ALA A 30 -15.86 8.25 -4.98
C ALA A 30 -15.81 7.71 -3.54
N LYS A 31 -16.98 7.34 -2.98
CA LYS A 31 -17.06 6.74 -1.64
C LYS A 31 -16.27 5.43 -1.54
N MET A 32 -16.43 4.52 -2.50
CA MET A 32 -15.69 3.27 -2.51
C MET A 32 -14.17 3.53 -2.53
N ILE A 33 -13.71 4.43 -3.39
CA ILE A 33 -12.29 4.78 -3.47
C ILE A 33 -11.78 5.41 -2.17
N ILE A 34 -12.58 6.26 -1.52
CA ILE A 34 -12.22 6.86 -0.23
C ILE A 34 -12.10 5.78 0.85
N TYR A 35 -13.03 4.83 0.93
CA TYR A 35 -12.95 3.72 1.87
C TYR A 35 -11.70 2.86 1.64
N ASP A 36 -11.38 2.53 0.40
CA ASP A 36 -10.16 1.81 0.06
C ASP A 36 -8.91 2.58 0.48
N LEU A 37 -8.90 3.90 0.32
CA LEU A 37 -7.81 4.77 0.74
C LEU A 37 -7.68 4.84 2.27
N MET A 38 -8.79 4.86 2.99
CA MET A 38 -8.80 4.82 4.45
C MET A 38 -8.31 3.47 4.98
N GLU A 39 -8.79 2.35 4.42
CA GLU A 39 -8.33 1.00 4.76
C GLU A 39 -6.82 0.84 4.54
N ASN A 40 -6.32 1.43 3.47
CA ASN A 40 -4.90 1.44 3.15
C ASN A 40 -4.09 2.51 3.90
N SER A 41 -4.71 3.24 4.84
CA SER A 41 -4.06 4.28 5.66
C SER A 41 -3.50 5.47 4.86
N PHE A 42 -4.00 5.72 3.66
CA PHE A 42 -3.62 6.89 2.86
C PHE A 42 -4.39 8.14 3.28
N VAL A 43 -5.65 7.98 3.67
CA VAL A 43 -6.56 9.06 4.05
C VAL A 43 -7.09 8.81 5.45
N GLN A 44 -7.25 9.87 6.22
CA GLN A 44 -7.83 9.85 7.56
C GLN A 44 -9.07 10.72 7.57
N LEU A 45 -10.05 10.34 8.41
CA LEU A 45 -11.28 11.07 8.64
C LEU A 45 -11.15 11.87 9.92
N GLN A 46 -11.48 13.17 9.87
CA GLN A 46 -11.58 14.03 11.04
C GLN A 46 -12.99 14.55 11.19
N GLU A 47 -13.59 14.33 12.36
CA GLU A 47 -14.88 14.89 12.72
C GLU A 47 -14.69 16.26 13.36
N LEU A 48 -15.33 17.27 12.79
CA LEU A 48 -15.47 18.60 13.41
C LEU A 48 -16.89 18.75 13.95
N LYS A 49 -17.00 18.85 15.27
CA LYS A 49 -18.26 19.16 15.95
C LYS A 49 -18.41 20.67 16.02
N LYS A 50 -19.39 21.23 15.31
CA LYS A 50 -19.83 22.62 15.58
C LYS A 50 -20.52 22.64 16.93
N THR A 51 -19.87 23.21 17.95
CA THR A 51 -20.51 23.53 19.22
C THR A 51 -21.51 24.67 18.99
N VAL A 52 -22.75 24.31 18.78
CA VAL A 52 -23.86 25.25 18.85
C VAL A 52 -24.47 25.06 20.24
N SER A 53 -24.81 26.17 20.93
CA SER A 53 -25.34 26.27 22.29
C SER A 53 -26.20 25.07 22.74
N ALA A 54 -26.18 24.78 24.02
CA ALA A 54 -26.62 23.55 24.73
C ALA A 54 -28.02 22.96 24.41
N SER A 55 -28.77 23.49 23.47
CA SER A 55 -30.13 23.05 23.13
C SER A 55 -30.33 22.46 21.74
N VAL A 56 -29.33 22.49 20.86
CA VAL A 56 -29.45 21.95 19.48
C VAL A 56 -28.31 20.97 19.23
N PRO A 57 -28.59 19.70 18.80
CA PRO A 57 -27.54 18.78 18.43
C PRO A 57 -26.71 19.37 17.27
N GLY A 58 -25.45 19.67 17.56
CA GLY A 58 -24.54 20.27 16.59
C GLY A 58 -24.37 19.37 15.39
N LYS A 59 -24.42 19.94 14.17
CA LYS A 59 -24.14 19.23 12.93
C LYS A 59 -22.63 18.89 12.89
N SER A 60 -22.30 17.60 12.89
CA SER A 60 -20.92 17.16 12.66
C SER A 60 -20.55 17.31 11.19
N VAL A 61 -19.37 17.83 10.91
CA VAL A 61 -18.78 17.90 9.58
C VAL A 61 -17.60 16.95 9.55
N TYR A 62 -17.55 16.12 8.53
CA TYR A 62 -16.47 15.15 8.33
C TYR A 62 -15.52 15.66 7.27
N LEU A 63 -14.22 15.70 7.60
CA LEU A 63 -13.17 16.15 6.72
C LEU A 63 -12.18 15.02 6.44
N TYR A 64 -11.84 14.85 5.19
CA TYR A 64 -10.80 13.94 4.76
C TYR A 64 -9.46 14.68 4.72
N HIS A 65 -8.43 14.07 5.28
CA HIS A 65 -7.07 14.63 5.22
C HIS A 65 -6.03 13.51 5.03
N CYS A 66 -4.87 13.87 4.52
CA CYS A 66 -3.75 12.97 4.34
C CYS A 66 -2.56 13.42 5.21
N ASN A 67 -2.14 12.55 6.13
CA ASN A 67 -0.92 12.75 6.89
C ASN A 67 0.20 11.90 6.30
N LEU A 68 1.15 12.54 5.63
CA LEU A 68 2.26 11.86 4.95
C LEU A 68 3.09 10.99 5.89
N GLU A 69 3.31 11.41 7.13
CA GLU A 69 4.07 10.61 8.11
C GLU A 69 3.37 9.28 8.41
N THR A 70 2.06 9.31 8.63
CA THR A 70 1.27 8.11 8.88
C THR A 70 1.27 7.20 7.66
N VAL A 71 1.10 7.78 6.46
CA VAL A 71 1.14 7.04 5.19
C VAL A 71 2.49 6.34 5.01
N VAL A 72 3.59 7.07 5.18
CA VAL A 72 4.94 6.51 5.02
C VAL A 72 5.19 5.38 6.01
N ARG A 73 4.81 5.53 7.28
CA ARG A 73 4.94 4.48 8.29
C ARG A 73 4.14 3.23 7.93
N ALA A 74 2.90 3.40 7.49
CA ALA A 74 2.05 2.28 7.08
C ALA A 74 2.60 1.55 5.86
N GLN A 75 3.08 2.29 4.85
CA GLN A 75 3.67 1.70 3.66
C GLN A 75 5.02 1.01 3.96
N LEU A 76 5.84 1.59 4.84
CA LEU A 76 7.09 0.98 5.27
C LEU A 76 6.82 -0.37 5.96
N ALA A 77 5.87 -0.43 6.89
CA ALA A 77 5.49 -1.67 7.57
C ALA A 77 5.01 -2.75 6.58
N ARG A 78 4.18 -2.36 5.59
CA ARG A 78 3.71 -3.28 4.54
C ARG A 78 4.86 -3.77 3.66
N THR A 79 5.79 -2.89 3.30
CA THR A 79 6.95 -3.25 2.49
C THR A 79 7.85 -4.23 3.22
N HIS A 80 8.10 -4.01 4.52
CA HIS A 80 8.86 -4.95 5.34
C HIS A 80 8.19 -6.32 5.41
N LEU A 81 6.87 -6.36 5.60
CA LEU A 81 6.12 -7.62 5.61
C LEU A 81 6.17 -8.33 4.26
N ALA A 82 6.00 -7.59 3.16
CA ALA A 82 6.10 -8.14 1.82
C ALA A 82 7.50 -8.69 1.53
N LEU A 83 8.54 -7.97 1.95
CA LEU A 83 9.93 -8.42 1.82
C LEU A 83 10.18 -9.71 2.62
N ALA A 84 9.75 -9.75 3.89
CA ALA A 84 9.88 -10.95 4.72
C ALA A 84 9.17 -12.16 4.10
N ASN A 85 7.94 -11.98 3.62
CA ASN A 85 7.20 -13.03 2.94
C ASN A 85 7.89 -13.50 1.64
N THR A 86 8.47 -12.58 0.89
CA THR A 86 9.21 -12.91 -0.34
C THR A 86 10.46 -13.73 -0.03
N VAL A 87 11.20 -13.37 1.02
CA VAL A 87 12.39 -14.11 1.46
C VAL A 87 12.02 -15.51 1.93
N VAL A 88 10.98 -15.65 2.76
CA VAL A 88 10.50 -16.96 3.24
C VAL A 88 10.07 -17.85 2.08
N ARG A 89 9.31 -17.30 1.12
CA ARG A 89 8.93 -18.05 -0.09
C ARG A 89 10.14 -18.45 -0.92
N GLY A 90 11.11 -17.56 -1.08
CA GLY A 90 12.35 -17.87 -1.80
C GLY A 90 13.12 -19.03 -1.17
N TRP A 91 13.19 -19.08 0.17
CA TRP A 91 13.81 -20.22 0.88
C TRP A 91 13.02 -21.51 0.69
N ALA A 92 11.70 -21.46 0.84
CA ALA A 92 10.85 -22.65 0.65
C ALA A 92 10.94 -23.20 -0.78
N GLU A 93 10.97 -22.35 -1.79
CA GLU A 93 11.16 -22.76 -3.19
C GLU A 93 12.56 -23.33 -3.43
N ALA A 94 13.61 -22.70 -2.87
CA ALA A 94 14.97 -23.23 -2.98
C ALA A 94 15.11 -24.61 -2.34
N ASP A 95 14.49 -24.83 -1.19
CA ASP A 95 14.49 -26.13 -0.50
C ASP A 95 13.72 -27.20 -1.30
N THR A 96 12.55 -26.83 -1.83
CA THR A 96 11.75 -27.72 -2.67
C THR A 96 12.47 -28.14 -3.95
N GLN A 97 13.27 -27.23 -4.51
CA GLN A 97 14.02 -27.44 -5.75
C GLN A 97 15.50 -27.79 -5.54
N ALA A 98 15.89 -28.12 -4.31
CA ALA A 98 17.29 -28.44 -3.98
C ALA A 98 17.92 -29.51 -4.89
N ARG A 99 17.15 -30.52 -5.26
CA ARG A 99 17.59 -31.56 -6.22
C ARG A 99 17.90 -31.02 -7.62
N LEU A 100 17.18 -30.00 -8.06
CA LEU A 100 17.43 -29.34 -9.36
C LEU A 100 18.65 -28.46 -9.27
N LEU A 101 18.83 -27.76 -8.17
CA LEU A 101 20.01 -26.92 -7.91
C LEU A 101 21.29 -27.76 -7.83
N ASP A 102 21.26 -28.90 -7.16
CA ASP A 102 22.40 -29.85 -7.10
C ASP A 102 22.75 -30.45 -8.47
N LYS A 103 21.74 -30.70 -9.30
CA LYS A 103 21.96 -31.17 -10.69
C LYS A 103 22.53 -30.09 -11.58
N GLN A 104 22.20 -28.82 -11.33
CA GLN A 104 22.72 -27.69 -12.09
C GLN A 104 24.23 -27.50 -11.92
N GLU A 105 24.78 -27.78 -10.72
CA GLU A 105 26.24 -27.76 -10.51
C GLU A 105 26.97 -28.86 -11.30
N ARG A 106 26.27 -29.92 -11.72
CA ARG A 106 26.84 -31.06 -12.44
C ARG A 106 26.62 -31.03 -13.96
N VAL A 107 25.70 -30.20 -14.41
CA VAL A 107 25.36 -30.10 -15.85
C VAL A 107 25.45 -28.63 -16.26
N GLU A 108 26.36 -28.33 -17.18
CA GLU A 108 26.39 -27.03 -17.85
C GLU A 108 25.12 -26.87 -18.69
N VAL A 109 24.04 -26.38 -18.05
CA VAL A 109 22.76 -26.10 -18.74
C VAL A 109 22.74 -24.65 -19.13
N ASN A 110 22.93 -24.36 -20.40
CA ASN A 110 22.73 -23.06 -21.07
C ASN A 110 21.24 -22.71 -21.20
N ASN A 111 20.47 -22.66 -20.10
CA ASN A 111 19.07 -22.25 -20.16
C ASN A 111 18.85 -20.94 -19.40
N ALA A 112 18.35 -19.94 -20.14
CA ALA A 112 18.06 -18.59 -19.62
C ALA A 112 17.08 -18.57 -18.41
N GLU A 113 16.26 -19.61 -18.26
CA GLU A 113 15.31 -19.74 -17.13
C GLU A 113 16.03 -20.05 -15.81
N PHE A 114 17.15 -20.76 -15.84
CA PHE A 114 17.94 -21.06 -14.64
C PHE A 114 18.79 -19.88 -14.18
N SER A 115 19.19 -19.00 -15.09
CA SER A 115 19.95 -17.80 -14.71
C SER A 115 19.12 -16.87 -13.83
N ALA A 116 17.82 -16.77 -14.03
CA ALA A 116 16.92 -15.97 -13.21
C ALA A 116 16.85 -16.48 -11.75
N LEU A 117 16.85 -17.81 -11.55
CA LEU A 117 16.86 -18.41 -10.20
C LEU A 117 18.20 -18.20 -9.49
N ILE A 118 19.32 -18.21 -10.22
CA ILE A 118 20.64 -17.91 -9.67
C ILE A 118 20.74 -16.44 -9.26
N TYR A 119 20.21 -15.53 -10.07
CA TYR A 119 20.13 -14.10 -9.72
C TYR A 119 19.30 -13.87 -8.47
N LEU A 120 18.15 -14.52 -8.32
CA LEU A 120 17.33 -14.44 -7.12
C LEU A 120 18.08 -14.96 -5.88
N ARG A 121 18.79 -16.09 -5.98
CA ARG A 121 19.63 -16.62 -4.89
C ARG A 121 20.74 -15.65 -4.49
N GLN A 122 21.40 -15.03 -5.44
CA GLN A 122 22.44 -14.02 -5.17
C GLN A 122 21.85 -12.75 -4.53
N MET A 123 20.70 -12.30 -4.99
CA MET A 123 20.00 -11.17 -4.40
C MET A 123 19.60 -11.47 -2.96
N ILE A 124 19.04 -12.63 -2.67
CA ILE A 124 18.68 -13.06 -1.31
C ILE A 124 19.92 -13.10 -0.40
N TRP A 125 21.06 -13.62 -0.91
CA TRP A 125 22.30 -13.69 -0.13
C TRP A 125 22.91 -12.30 0.15
N LEU A 126 22.81 -11.36 -0.79
CA LEU A 126 23.27 -9.98 -0.60
C LEU A 126 22.41 -9.21 0.43
N TYR A 127 21.12 -9.52 0.53
CA TYR A 127 20.21 -8.87 1.49
C TYR A 127 20.17 -9.57 2.86
N SER A 128 20.79 -10.74 3.05
CA SER A 128 20.85 -11.46 4.32
C SER A 128 22.10 -11.14 5.16
N ARG A 129 22.98 -10.27 4.66
CA ARG A 129 24.12 -9.70 5.38
C ARG A 129 23.83 -8.29 5.87
#